data_aa21c5267425f17511262c6f1fc4d881
#
_entry.id   aa21c5267425f17511262c6f1fc4d881
#
_cell.length_a   1.000
_cell.length_b   1.000
_cell.length_c   1.000
_cell.angle_alpha   90.00
_cell.angle_beta   90.00
_cell.angle_gamma   90.00
#
_symmetry.space_group_name_H-M   'P 1'
#
loop_
_entity.id
_entity.type
_entity.pdbx_description
1 polymer ?
#
loop_
_entity_poly.entity_id
_entity_poly.type
_entity_poly.pdbx_seq_one_letter_code
_entity_poly.pdbx_strand_id
1 'polypeptide(L)'
;GANLRGADLSEANLSWANLSGANLSCADLSGANLSGANLSGANLSGANLGNQWIIQGPTRSDEYHFFLQKLTADSQPMIKAGCRHFTLPEAWKHWRATRSGTPLGEETFAILEYLEKVARIQGRIPT
;
A
#
# COMPACT_ATOMS: atom_id res chain seq x y z
N GLY A 1 -16.78 3.16 -6.42
CA GLY A 1 -15.54 3.49 -7.06
C GLY A 1 -15.64 4.40 -8.26
N ALA A 2 -14.86 5.44 -8.24
CA ALA A 2 -14.76 6.36 -9.38
C ALA A 2 -14.06 5.68 -10.56
N ASN A 3 -14.46 6.04 -11.78
CA ASN A 3 -13.75 5.63 -12.98
C ASN A 3 -12.78 6.74 -13.39
N LEU A 4 -11.50 6.53 -13.10
CA LEU A 4 -10.42 7.47 -13.40
C LEU A 4 -9.40 6.85 -14.36
N ARG A 5 -9.83 5.84 -15.12
CA ARG A 5 -8.98 5.19 -16.11
C ARG A 5 -8.37 6.19 -17.06
N GLY A 6 -7.05 6.15 -17.22
CA GLY A 6 -6.32 7.02 -18.14
C GLY A 6 -6.30 8.49 -17.73
N ALA A 7 -6.81 8.84 -16.56
CA ALA A 7 -6.84 10.24 -16.12
C ALA A 7 -5.44 10.80 -15.90
N ASP A 8 -5.27 12.07 -16.20
CA ASP A 8 -4.06 12.81 -15.87
C ASP A 8 -4.25 13.43 -14.48
N LEU A 9 -3.63 12.79 -13.48
CA LEU A 9 -3.60 13.23 -12.10
C LEU A 9 -2.18 13.59 -11.66
N SER A 10 -1.30 13.84 -12.63
CA SER A 10 0.08 14.21 -12.36
C SER A 10 0.12 15.47 -11.48
N GLU A 11 0.99 15.45 -10.46
CA GLU A 11 1.17 16.54 -9.50
C GLU A 11 -0.07 16.84 -8.64
N ALA A 12 -1.14 16.05 -8.73
CA ALA A 12 -2.38 16.29 -7.97
C ALA A 12 -2.16 16.07 -6.46
N ASN A 13 -2.83 16.88 -5.67
CA ASN A 13 -2.90 16.63 -4.23
C ASN A 13 -4.09 15.72 -3.94
N LEU A 14 -3.81 14.43 -3.73
CA LEU A 14 -4.78 13.40 -3.39
C LEU A 14 -4.60 12.93 -1.94
N SER A 15 -3.93 13.75 -1.13
CA SER A 15 -3.73 13.40 0.29
C SER A 15 -5.08 13.21 0.98
N TRP A 16 -5.17 12.10 1.72
CA TRP A 16 -6.38 11.71 2.46
C TRP A 16 -7.61 11.40 1.58
N ALA A 17 -7.46 11.34 0.27
CA ALA A 17 -8.57 11.04 -0.64
C ALA A 17 -9.09 9.62 -0.42
N ASN A 18 -10.39 9.46 -0.53
CA ASN A 18 -11.00 8.14 -0.57
C ASN A 18 -11.07 7.67 -2.03
N LEU A 19 -10.13 6.81 -2.41
CA LEU A 19 -10.05 6.21 -3.74
C LEU A 19 -10.38 4.71 -3.68
N SER A 20 -11.07 4.27 -2.64
CA SER A 20 -11.43 2.86 -2.49
C SER A 20 -12.28 2.39 -3.67
N GLY A 21 -11.90 1.27 -4.25
CA GLY A 21 -12.58 0.69 -5.42
C GLY A 21 -12.43 1.49 -6.70
N ALA A 22 -11.66 2.57 -6.73
CA ALA A 22 -11.49 3.39 -7.93
C ALA A 22 -10.75 2.64 -9.03
N ASN A 23 -11.17 2.86 -10.27
CA ASN A 23 -10.43 2.38 -11.43
C ASN A 23 -9.42 3.47 -11.83
N LEU A 24 -8.17 3.24 -11.50
CA LEU A 24 -7.04 4.12 -11.83
C LEU A 24 -6.12 3.48 -12.88
N SER A 25 -6.62 2.48 -13.59
CA SER A 25 -5.82 1.81 -14.61
C SER A 25 -5.34 2.81 -15.65
N CYS A 26 -4.06 2.72 -16.00
CA CYS A 26 -3.40 3.60 -16.98
C CYS A 26 -3.42 5.09 -16.60
N ALA A 27 -3.82 5.46 -15.39
CA ALA A 27 -3.80 6.85 -14.95
C ALA A 27 -2.35 7.34 -14.74
N ASP A 28 -2.12 8.63 -14.98
CA ASP A 28 -0.85 9.27 -14.68
C ASP A 28 -0.94 9.88 -13.29
N LEU A 29 -0.22 9.28 -12.35
CA LEU A 29 -0.13 9.74 -10.96
C LEU A 29 1.29 10.21 -10.61
N SER A 30 2.11 10.47 -11.62
CA SER A 30 3.49 10.92 -11.40
C SER A 30 3.49 12.25 -10.62
N GLY A 31 4.25 12.28 -9.53
CA GLY A 31 4.31 13.47 -8.67
C GLY A 31 3.07 13.72 -7.82
N ALA A 32 2.03 12.89 -7.91
CA ALA A 32 0.82 13.06 -7.10
C ALA A 32 1.13 12.78 -5.61
N ASN A 33 0.54 13.58 -4.75
CA ASN A 33 0.62 13.34 -3.30
C ASN A 33 -0.51 12.39 -2.89
N LEU A 34 -0.16 11.14 -2.58
CA LEU A 34 -1.10 10.10 -2.16
C LEU A 34 -1.04 9.83 -0.65
N SER A 35 -0.38 10.68 0.12
CA SER A 35 -0.22 10.48 1.56
C SER A 35 -1.58 10.32 2.25
N GLY A 36 -1.76 9.21 2.98
CA GLY A 36 -3.01 8.94 3.70
C GLY A 36 -4.20 8.56 2.81
N ALA A 37 -4.04 8.49 1.49
CA ALA A 37 -5.13 8.09 0.61
C ALA A 37 -5.57 6.64 0.87
N ASN A 38 -6.87 6.41 0.79
CA ASN A 38 -7.43 5.06 0.85
C ASN A 38 -7.51 4.49 -0.57
N LEU A 39 -6.65 3.52 -0.87
CA LEU A 39 -6.59 2.85 -2.17
C LEU A 39 -7.10 1.41 -2.10
N SER A 40 -7.83 1.05 -1.06
CA SER A 40 -8.35 -0.31 -0.88
C SER A 40 -9.19 -0.73 -2.08
N GLY A 41 -8.84 -1.84 -2.72
CA GLY A 41 -9.56 -2.34 -3.88
C GLY A 41 -9.40 -1.51 -5.15
N ALA A 42 -8.57 -0.47 -5.15
CA ALA A 42 -8.33 0.33 -6.35
C ALA A 42 -7.55 -0.46 -7.40
N ASN A 43 -7.90 -0.27 -8.66
CA ASN A 43 -7.18 -0.85 -9.78
C ASN A 43 -6.11 0.14 -10.26
N LEU A 44 -4.85 -0.22 -10.06
CA LEU A 44 -3.69 0.60 -10.45
C LEU A 44 -2.93 -0.01 -11.63
N SER A 45 -3.53 -0.94 -12.37
CA SER A 45 -2.87 -1.62 -13.49
C SER A 45 -2.41 -0.62 -14.53
N GLY A 46 -1.11 -0.63 -14.83
CA GLY A 46 -0.53 0.28 -15.83
C GLY A 46 -0.49 1.75 -15.41
N ALA A 47 -0.83 2.07 -14.17
CA ALA A 47 -0.73 3.45 -13.69
C ALA A 47 0.73 3.88 -13.58
N ASN A 48 1.01 5.13 -13.94
CA ASN A 48 2.32 5.73 -13.79
C ASN A 48 2.39 6.40 -12.41
N LEU A 49 3.17 5.84 -11.50
CA LEU A 49 3.35 6.37 -10.15
C LEU A 49 4.64 7.20 -9.99
N GLY A 50 5.40 7.36 -11.08
CA GLY A 50 6.68 8.05 -11.00
C GLY A 50 7.66 7.31 -10.10
N ASN A 51 8.21 8.01 -9.11
CA ASN A 51 9.14 7.42 -8.13
C ASN A 51 8.43 6.76 -6.93
N GLN A 52 7.11 6.78 -6.91
CA GLN A 52 6.31 6.14 -5.89
C GLN A 52 6.03 4.68 -6.28
N TRP A 53 5.76 3.85 -5.29
CA TRP A 53 5.31 2.48 -5.57
C TRP A 53 4.42 1.97 -4.45
N ILE A 54 3.50 1.09 -4.82
CA ILE A 54 2.51 0.49 -3.93
C ILE A 54 2.42 -0.99 -4.24
N ILE A 55 2.57 -1.82 -3.21
CA ILE A 55 2.31 -3.26 -3.30
C ILE A 55 1.13 -3.56 -2.40
N GLN A 56 0.04 -4.03 -2.98
CA GLN A 56 -1.12 -4.46 -2.21
C GLN A 56 -0.94 -5.92 -1.81
N GLY A 57 -1.10 -6.21 -0.52
CA GLY A 57 -1.08 -7.57 -0.02
C GLY A 57 -2.43 -8.26 -0.13
N PRO A 58 -2.45 -9.57 0.15
CA PRO A 58 -3.71 -10.28 0.29
C PRO A 58 -4.56 -9.64 1.40
N THR A 59 -5.87 -9.64 1.20
CA THR A 59 -6.79 -9.12 2.20
C THR A 59 -6.92 -10.12 3.36
N ARG A 60 -6.81 -9.64 4.59
CA ARG A 60 -7.01 -10.47 5.77
C ARG A 60 -8.47 -10.90 5.85
N SER A 61 -8.76 -12.03 6.50
CA SER A 61 -10.11 -12.62 6.51
C SER A 61 -11.18 -11.71 7.13
N ASP A 62 -10.81 -10.71 7.93
CA ASP A 62 -11.70 -9.69 8.46
C ASP A 62 -11.82 -8.46 7.54
N GLU A 63 -11.42 -8.61 6.27
CA GLU A 63 -11.44 -7.57 5.24
C GLU A 63 -10.47 -6.40 5.47
N TYR A 64 -9.47 -6.59 6.33
CA TYR A 64 -8.46 -5.58 6.58
C TYR A 64 -7.41 -5.60 5.47
N HIS A 65 -7.12 -4.44 4.90
CA HIS A 65 -6.21 -4.30 3.76
C HIS A 65 -4.83 -3.85 4.21
N PHE A 66 -3.80 -4.47 3.61
CA PHE A 66 -2.40 -4.17 3.90
C PHE A 66 -1.68 -3.76 2.63
N PHE A 67 -0.88 -2.71 2.73
CA PHE A 67 -0.03 -2.22 1.63
C PHE A 67 1.38 -2.04 2.14
N LEU A 68 2.36 -2.35 1.29
CA LEU A 68 3.73 -1.86 1.47
C LEU A 68 3.95 -0.83 0.38
N GLN A 69 4.31 0.39 0.75
CA GLN A 69 4.31 1.50 -0.19
C GLN A 69 5.38 2.53 0.14
N LYS A 70 5.80 3.25 -0.90
CA LYS A 70 6.68 4.40 -0.77
C LYS A 70 6.07 5.53 -1.59
N LEU A 71 5.46 6.51 -0.92
CA LEU A 71 4.66 7.55 -1.57
C LEU A 71 5.38 8.88 -1.71
N THR A 72 6.59 9.02 -1.17
CA THR A 72 7.44 10.17 -1.38
C THR A 72 8.88 9.72 -1.60
N ALA A 73 9.65 10.49 -2.37
CA ALA A 73 11.03 10.14 -2.68
C ALA A 73 11.90 10.02 -1.42
N ASP A 74 11.59 10.82 -0.40
CA ASP A 74 12.41 10.91 0.83
C ASP A 74 11.96 9.97 1.93
N SER A 75 10.80 9.33 1.79
CA SER A 75 10.30 8.41 2.80
C SER A 75 10.88 7.02 2.62
N GLN A 76 11.02 6.30 3.72
CA GLN A 76 11.27 4.87 3.64
C GLN A 76 9.97 4.12 3.33
N PRO A 77 10.04 2.86 2.84
CA PRO A 77 8.85 2.05 2.65
C PRO A 77 8.07 1.87 3.95
N MET A 78 6.75 2.02 3.86
CA MET A 78 5.86 1.95 5.01
C MET A 78 4.77 0.91 4.78
N ILE A 79 4.41 0.20 5.84
CA ILE A 79 3.19 -0.61 5.86
C ILE A 79 2.02 0.31 6.18
N LYS A 80 1.03 0.31 5.30
CA LYS A 80 -0.27 0.94 5.57
C LYS A 80 -1.29 -0.14 5.85
N ALA A 81 -1.93 -0.08 7.02
CA ALA A 81 -2.96 -1.02 7.42
C ALA A 81 -4.09 -0.24 8.09
N GLY A 82 -5.21 -0.09 7.39
CA GLY A 82 -6.27 0.82 7.77
C GLY A 82 -5.75 2.26 7.82
N CYS A 83 -5.90 2.94 8.94
CA CYS A 83 -5.34 4.29 9.14
C CYS A 83 -3.94 4.27 9.78
N ARG A 84 -3.36 3.09 10.00
CA ARG A 84 -2.05 2.95 10.63
C ARG A 84 -0.95 2.96 9.59
N HIS A 85 0.19 3.56 9.95
CA HIS A 85 1.40 3.57 9.13
C HIS A 85 2.58 3.14 9.99
N PHE A 86 3.33 2.14 9.54
CA PHE A 86 4.49 1.62 10.24
C PHE A 86 5.64 1.39 9.25
N THR A 87 6.88 1.56 9.72
CA THR A 87 8.00 0.93 9.02
C THR A 87 7.84 -0.59 9.12
N LEU A 88 8.55 -1.36 8.28
CA LEU A 88 8.50 -2.82 8.38
C LEU A 88 8.84 -3.34 9.79
N PRO A 89 9.97 -2.92 10.42
CA PRO A 89 10.26 -3.37 11.78
C PRO A 89 9.18 -3.00 12.79
N GLU A 90 8.62 -1.80 12.70
CA GLU A 90 7.53 -1.37 13.59
C GLU A 90 6.27 -2.21 13.40
N ALA A 91 5.94 -2.56 12.14
CA ALA A 91 4.78 -3.38 11.83
C ALA A 91 4.91 -4.77 12.47
N TRP A 92 6.06 -5.43 12.28
CA TRP A 92 6.32 -6.72 12.90
C TRP A 92 6.23 -6.65 14.42
N LYS A 93 6.84 -5.63 15.02
CA LYS A 93 6.81 -5.45 16.48
C LYS A 93 5.39 -5.26 16.98
N HIS A 94 4.60 -4.42 16.33
CA HIS A 94 3.22 -4.13 16.71
C HIS A 94 2.36 -5.39 16.72
N TRP A 95 2.37 -6.15 15.62
CA TRP A 95 1.48 -7.31 15.52
C TRP A 95 1.99 -8.52 16.30
N ARG A 96 3.29 -8.66 16.52
CA ARG A 96 3.80 -9.66 17.49
C ARG A 96 3.28 -9.39 18.89
N ALA A 97 3.25 -8.12 19.30
CA ALA A 97 2.78 -7.74 20.64
C ALA A 97 1.26 -7.90 20.79
N THR A 98 0.48 -7.69 19.73
CA THR A 98 -0.99 -7.60 19.83
C THR A 98 -1.71 -8.84 19.29
N ARG A 99 -1.10 -9.62 18.41
CA ARG A 99 -1.78 -10.70 17.67
C ARG A 99 -1.07 -12.05 17.73
N SER A 100 0.10 -12.14 18.34
CA SER A 100 0.87 -13.40 18.38
C SER A 100 0.01 -14.50 19.02
N GLY A 101 0.01 -15.68 18.35
CA GLY A 101 -0.77 -16.82 18.82
C GLY A 101 -2.25 -16.80 18.45
N THR A 102 -2.69 -15.84 17.66
CA THR A 102 -4.08 -15.77 17.17
C THR A 102 -4.17 -16.13 15.69
N PRO A 103 -5.33 -16.63 15.20
CA PRO A 103 -5.50 -16.87 13.75
C PRO A 103 -5.30 -15.62 12.90
N LEU A 104 -5.83 -14.47 13.31
CA LEU A 104 -5.63 -13.21 12.60
C LEU A 104 -4.16 -12.78 12.62
N GLY A 105 -3.45 -13.08 13.71
CA GLY A 105 -2.01 -12.82 13.80
C GLY A 105 -1.22 -13.63 12.79
N GLU A 106 -1.54 -14.90 12.63
CA GLU A 106 -0.87 -15.74 11.64
C GLU A 106 -1.13 -15.27 10.22
N GLU A 107 -2.36 -14.88 9.89
CA GLU A 107 -2.68 -14.26 8.60
C GLU A 107 -1.88 -12.98 8.39
N THR A 108 -1.80 -12.14 9.42
CA THR A 108 -1.06 -10.87 9.36
C THR A 108 0.41 -11.12 9.06
N PHE A 109 1.04 -12.08 9.76
CA PHE A 109 2.45 -12.39 9.53
C PHE A 109 2.69 -12.92 8.11
N ALA A 110 1.78 -13.76 7.60
CA ALA A 110 1.87 -14.25 6.21
C ALA A 110 1.76 -13.11 5.20
N ILE A 111 0.88 -12.14 5.46
CA ILE A 111 0.73 -10.95 4.61
C ILE A 111 2.00 -10.10 4.63
N LEU A 112 2.57 -9.86 5.80
CA LEU A 112 3.82 -9.10 5.93
C LEU A 112 4.97 -9.79 5.20
N GLU A 113 5.09 -11.12 5.35
CA GLU A 113 6.10 -11.90 4.63
C GLU A 113 5.93 -11.79 3.12
N TYR A 114 4.69 -11.88 2.63
CA TYR A 114 4.38 -11.70 1.22
C TYR A 114 4.85 -10.34 0.71
N LEU A 115 4.49 -9.27 1.42
CA LEU A 115 4.83 -7.90 1.02
C LEU A 115 6.34 -7.71 0.97
N GLU A 116 7.07 -8.18 1.98
CA GLU A 116 8.54 -8.10 1.99
C GLU A 116 9.17 -8.88 0.86
N LYS A 117 8.69 -10.11 0.64
CA LYS A 117 9.24 -10.98 -0.41
C LYS A 117 9.03 -10.38 -1.79
N VAL A 118 7.83 -9.90 -2.07
CA VAL A 118 7.53 -9.26 -3.36
C VAL A 118 8.37 -8.01 -3.55
N ALA A 119 8.50 -7.18 -2.52
CA ALA A 119 9.30 -5.96 -2.59
C ALA A 119 10.79 -6.27 -2.87
N ARG A 120 11.34 -7.34 -2.25
CA ARG A 120 12.72 -7.76 -2.52
C ARG A 120 12.88 -8.25 -3.95
N ILE A 121 11.94 -9.07 -4.44
CA ILE A 121 11.97 -9.57 -5.82
C ILE A 121 11.95 -8.42 -6.82
N GLN A 122 11.18 -7.38 -6.53
CA GLN A 122 11.06 -6.20 -7.38
C GLN A 122 12.22 -5.20 -7.20
N GLY A 123 13.14 -5.45 -6.27
CA GLY A 123 14.24 -4.54 -5.97
C GLY A 123 13.80 -3.25 -5.26
N ARG A 124 12.65 -3.27 -4.61
CA ARG A 124 12.09 -2.10 -3.90
C ARG A 124 12.68 -1.90 -2.52
N ILE A 125 13.13 -2.98 -1.90
CA ILE A 125 13.83 -2.97 -0.61
C ILE A 125 15.06 -3.87 -0.71
N PRO A 126 16.08 -3.69 0.17
CA PRO A 126 17.29 -4.52 0.14
C PRO A 126 16.98 -6.01 0.35
N THR A 127 17.75 -6.85 -0.29
CA THR A 127 17.66 -8.32 -0.15
C THR A 127 18.30 -8.82 1.14
#